data_47521c8df924b6a4dc517f21a34a034d
#
_entry.id   47521c8df924b6a4dc517f21a34a034d
#
_cell.length_a   1.000
_cell.length_b   1.000
_cell.length_c   1.000
_cell.angle_alpha   90.00
_cell.angle_beta   90.00
_cell.angle_gamma   90.00
#
_symmetry.space_group_name_H-M   'P 1'
#
loop_
_entity.id
_entity.type
_entity.pdbx_description
1 polymer ?
#
loop_
_entity_poly.entity_id
_entity_poly.type
_entity_poly.pdbx_seq_one_letter_code
_entity_poly.pdbx_strand_id
1 'polypeptide(L)'
;MIDWDHNVVDYDLDKFPWYERILSVIQEVKPQCDSIGRLHEHFDRTEIVPLRKKIEQFVRTKEFSGWVDEYFHHIIGEGNYLIQATPTLNVVLPDQQRQGSLLTFHTGHLTAYSEGMHTIWTPVSEAFGSNSMQVVSREDSVKLTRSFMFNKLSMAEMQDLCSQVSYPVEIKMGQAWLFDQDHWH
;
A
#
# COMPACT_ATOMS: atom_id res chain seq x y z
N MET A 1 20.80 10.76 1.48
CA MET A 1 19.67 11.10 0.59
C MET A 1 18.98 9.77 0.29
N ILE A 2 17.71 9.64 0.63
CA ILE A 2 16.95 8.40 0.40
C ILE A 2 16.77 8.28 -1.11
N ASP A 3 17.11 7.09 -1.64
CA ASP A 3 16.74 6.74 -3.01
C ASP A 3 15.28 6.27 -3.00
N TRP A 4 14.38 7.07 -3.52
CA TRP A 4 12.97 6.77 -3.61
C TRP A 4 12.62 5.90 -4.83
N ASP A 5 13.61 5.55 -5.64
CA ASP A 5 13.45 4.64 -6.78
C ASP A 5 13.77 3.20 -6.31
N HIS A 6 12.76 2.44 -5.95
CA HIS A 6 12.84 1.02 -5.61
C HIS A 6 13.58 0.68 -4.30
N ASN A 7 13.42 1.48 -3.28
CA ASN A 7 14.08 1.25 -2.02
C ASN A 7 13.23 0.38 -1.09
N VAL A 8 13.68 -0.86 -0.85
CA VAL A 8 13.15 -1.71 0.21
C VAL A 8 13.95 -1.42 1.48
N VAL A 9 13.25 -1.08 2.55
CA VAL A 9 13.84 -0.74 3.84
C VAL A 9 13.34 -1.72 4.89
N ASP A 10 14.27 -2.27 5.66
CA ASP A 10 13.94 -3.12 6.81
C ASP A 10 13.51 -2.26 8.01
N TYR A 11 12.56 -2.77 8.81
CA TYR A 11 12.17 -2.17 10.07
C TYR A 11 12.06 -3.23 11.18
N ASP A 12 12.19 -2.79 12.41
CA ASP A 12 12.15 -3.64 13.60
C ASP A 12 10.70 -4.03 13.93
N LEU A 13 10.37 -5.31 13.80
CA LEU A 13 9.05 -5.87 14.09
C LEU A 13 8.71 -5.81 15.59
N ASP A 14 9.67 -5.91 16.47
CA ASP A 14 9.43 -5.81 17.92
C ASP A 14 9.06 -4.38 18.31
N LYS A 15 9.66 -3.41 17.63
CA LYS A 15 9.36 -1.99 17.83
C LYS A 15 8.06 -1.56 17.14
N PHE A 16 7.78 -2.09 15.97
CA PHE A 16 6.60 -1.77 15.15
C PHE A 16 5.78 -3.03 14.82
N PRO A 17 5.06 -3.59 15.79
CA PRO A 17 4.34 -4.85 15.64
C PRO A 17 2.99 -4.67 14.92
N TRP A 18 3.02 -4.16 13.68
CA TRP A 18 1.81 -3.87 12.89
C TRP A 18 0.93 -5.10 12.70
N TYR A 19 1.56 -6.24 12.40
CA TYR A 19 0.86 -7.50 12.16
C TYR A 19 0.06 -7.93 13.39
N GLU A 20 0.72 -8.04 14.53
CA GLU A 20 0.10 -8.52 15.79
C GLU A 20 -1.02 -7.59 16.24
N ARG A 21 -0.82 -6.29 16.09
CA ARG A 21 -1.82 -5.29 16.49
C ARG A 21 -3.04 -5.31 15.58
N ILE A 22 -2.86 -5.42 14.28
CA ILE A 22 -3.98 -5.52 13.34
C ILE A 22 -4.67 -6.87 13.48
N LEU A 23 -3.92 -7.97 13.66
CA LEU A 23 -4.49 -9.28 13.93
C LEU A 23 -5.34 -9.28 15.19
N SER A 24 -4.89 -8.63 16.26
CA SER A 24 -5.65 -8.46 17.49
C SER A 24 -7.01 -7.79 17.25
N VAL A 25 -7.06 -6.72 16.46
CA VAL A 25 -8.31 -6.04 16.08
C VAL A 25 -9.23 -6.97 15.26
N ILE A 26 -8.64 -7.79 14.38
CA ILE A 26 -9.39 -8.78 13.59
C ILE A 26 -9.98 -9.85 14.51
N GLN A 27 -9.23 -10.34 15.47
CA GLN A 27 -9.64 -11.36 16.44
C GLN A 27 -10.73 -10.88 17.40
N GLU A 28 -10.87 -9.59 17.65
CA GLU A 28 -12.04 -9.06 18.35
C GLU A 28 -13.35 -9.29 17.59
N VAL A 29 -13.30 -9.43 16.27
CA VAL A 29 -14.46 -9.72 15.41
C VAL A 29 -14.62 -11.21 15.20
N LYS A 30 -13.52 -11.89 14.87
CA LYS A 30 -13.49 -13.35 14.63
C LYS A 30 -12.28 -13.95 15.35
N PRO A 31 -12.47 -14.43 16.60
CA PRO A 31 -11.40 -14.98 17.43
C PRO A 31 -10.64 -16.15 16.79
N GLN A 32 -11.28 -16.89 15.89
CA GLN A 32 -10.69 -18.03 15.19
C GLN A 32 -9.74 -17.61 14.03
N CYS A 33 -9.70 -16.34 13.65
CA CYS A 33 -8.80 -15.86 12.62
C CYS A 33 -7.37 -15.78 13.20
N ASP A 34 -6.52 -16.68 12.81
CA ASP A 34 -5.15 -16.81 13.33
C ASP A 34 -4.09 -16.16 12.41
N SER A 35 -4.49 -15.70 11.22
CA SER A 35 -3.57 -15.11 10.24
C SER A 35 -4.25 -14.07 9.34
N ILE A 36 -3.60 -12.93 9.18
CA ILE A 36 -4.04 -11.88 8.23
C ILE A 36 -4.01 -12.41 6.79
N GLY A 37 -3.04 -13.24 6.44
CA GLY A 37 -2.93 -13.84 5.09
C GLY A 37 -4.09 -14.78 4.75
N ARG A 38 -4.84 -15.25 5.75
CA ARG A 38 -6.00 -16.14 5.58
C ARG A 38 -7.34 -15.48 5.89
N LEU A 39 -7.41 -14.16 5.83
CA LEU A 39 -8.67 -13.43 6.04
C LEU A 39 -9.83 -13.96 5.19
N HIS A 40 -9.56 -14.34 3.95
CA HIS A 40 -10.55 -14.87 3.00
C HIS A 40 -11.18 -16.20 3.41
N GLU A 41 -10.56 -16.95 4.32
CA GLU A 41 -11.11 -18.18 4.89
C GLU A 41 -12.13 -17.89 6.01
N HIS A 42 -12.06 -16.70 6.59
CA HIS A 42 -12.85 -16.32 7.77
C HIS A 42 -13.89 -15.24 7.47
N PHE A 43 -13.66 -14.40 6.48
CA PHE A 43 -14.52 -13.26 6.15
C PHE A 43 -15.02 -13.34 4.72
N ASP A 44 -16.31 -13.18 4.54
CA ASP A 44 -16.87 -12.96 3.21
C ASP A 44 -16.78 -11.47 2.79
N ARG A 45 -17.12 -11.20 1.52
CA ARG A 45 -17.04 -9.84 0.96
C ARG A 45 -17.91 -8.82 1.69
N THR A 46 -19.02 -9.24 2.29
CA THR A 46 -19.93 -8.34 3.00
C THR A 46 -19.38 -7.96 4.37
N GLU A 47 -18.56 -8.80 4.95
CA GLU A 47 -17.93 -8.61 6.26
C GLU A 47 -16.65 -7.78 6.19
N ILE A 48 -16.00 -7.71 5.01
CA ILE A 48 -14.74 -6.95 4.85
C ILE A 48 -14.93 -5.45 5.05
N VAL A 49 -16.05 -4.86 4.62
CA VAL A 49 -16.28 -3.42 4.80
C VAL A 49 -16.42 -3.05 6.28
N PRO A 50 -17.22 -3.76 7.10
CA PRO A 50 -17.23 -3.56 8.55
C PRO A 50 -15.87 -3.79 9.22
N LEU A 51 -15.15 -4.84 8.83
CA LEU A 51 -13.81 -5.12 9.36
C LEU A 51 -12.84 -3.97 9.04
N ARG A 52 -12.78 -3.53 7.79
CA ARG A 52 -11.95 -2.40 7.38
C ARG A 52 -12.24 -1.16 8.23
N LYS A 53 -13.52 -0.81 8.43
CA LYS A 53 -13.91 0.32 9.30
C LYS A 53 -13.40 0.18 10.72
N LYS A 54 -13.40 -1.04 11.27
CA LYS A 54 -12.90 -1.29 12.62
C LYS A 54 -11.39 -1.09 12.70
N ILE A 55 -10.63 -1.60 11.71
CA ILE A 55 -9.18 -1.37 11.62
C ILE A 55 -8.89 0.13 11.40
N GLU A 56 -9.68 0.82 10.56
CA GLU A 56 -9.56 2.28 10.38
C GLU A 56 -9.80 3.06 11.67
N GLN A 57 -10.70 2.63 12.54
CA GLN A 57 -10.88 3.23 13.86
C GLN A 57 -9.65 3.04 14.74
N PHE A 58 -9.06 1.85 14.73
CA PHE A 58 -7.82 1.57 15.46
C PHE A 58 -6.67 2.45 14.98
N VAL A 59 -6.44 2.55 13.66
CA VAL A 59 -5.34 3.36 13.11
C VAL A 59 -5.54 4.88 13.27
N ARG A 60 -6.70 5.32 13.73
CA ARG A 60 -6.98 6.72 14.08
C ARG A 60 -6.78 7.03 15.56
N THR A 61 -6.39 6.06 16.37
CA THR A 61 -6.11 6.32 17.78
C THR A 61 -4.84 7.15 17.96
N LYS A 62 -4.74 7.88 19.06
CA LYS A 62 -3.53 8.65 19.38
C LYS A 62 -2.30 7.77 19.57
N GLU A 63 -2.50 6.57 20.11
CA GLU A 63 -1.44 5.57 20.26
C GLU A 63 -0.86 5.20 18.89
N PHE A 64 -1.73 4.86 17.93
CA PHE A 64 -1.30 4.49 16.60
C PHE A 64 -0.64 5.67 15.86
N SER A 65 -1.16 6.88 15.99
CA SER A 65 -0.55 8.08 15.39
C SER A 65 0.87 8.33 15.91
N GLY A 66 1.13 8.10 17.19
CA GLY A 66 2.46 8.21 17.77
C GLY A 66 3.43 7.17 17.18
N TRP A 67 2.96 5.94 16.96
CA TRP A 67 3.78 4.91 16.31
C TRP A 67 4.05 5.21 14.84
N VAL A 68 3.08 5.75 14.12
CA VAL A 68 3.27 6.13 12.70
C VAL A 68 4.35 7.21 12.59
N ASP A 69 4.34 8.21 13.46
CA ASP A 69 5.35 9.25 13.49
C ASP A 69 6.75 8.69 13.78
N GLU A 70 6.87 7.86 14.82
CA GLU A 70 8.14 7.20 15.16
C GLU A 70 8.62 6.25 14.05
N TYR A 71 7.71 5.50 13.43
CA TYR A 71 8.00 4.62 12.30
C TYR A 71 8.52 5.41 11.09
N PHE A 72 7.90 6.54 10.81
CA PHE A 72 8.32 7.40 9.71
C PHE A 72 9.75 7.87 9.91
N HIS A 73 10.08 8.40 11.10
CA HIS A 73 11.44 8.81 11.42
C HIS A 73 12.44 7.66 11.39
N HIS A 74 12.01 6.46 11.77
CA HIS A 74 12.86 5.27 11.65
C HIS A 74 13.20 4.93 10.20
N ILE A 75 12.22 5.01 9.29
CA ILE A 75 12.39 4.65 7.87
C ILE A 75 13.15 5.72 7.10
N ILE A 76 12.80 7.00 7.26
CA ILE A 76 13.31 8.09 6.41
C ILE A 76 14.34 8.98 7.11
N GLY A 77 14.58 8.77 8.41
CA GLY A 77 15.51 9.59 9.21
C GLY A 77 14.89 10.90 9.67
N GLU A 78 15.74 11.70 10.34
CA GLU A 78 15.33 13.01 10.85
C GLU A 78 15.17 14.03 9.73
N GLY A 79 14.11 14.84 9.82
CA GLY A 79 13.82 15.87 8.84
C GLY A 79 12.51 16.59 9.11
N ASN A 80 12.20 17.59 8.28
CA ASN A 80 10.92 18.28 8.29
C ASN A 80 10.01 17.66 7.23
N TYR A 81 9.12 16.77 7.64
CA TYR A 81 8.19 16.09 6.78
C TYR A 81 6.74 16.43 7.14
N LEU A 82 5.88 16.46 6.15
CA LEU A 82 4.43 16.40 6.35
C LEU A 82 3.99 14.97 6.19
N ILE A 83 3.51 14.36 7.25
CA ILE A 83 3.09 12.97 7.30
C ILE A 83 1.56 12.92 7.25
N GLN A 84 1.02 12.01 6.45
CA GLN A 84 -0.41 11.74 6.47
C GLN A 84 -0.81 11.19 7.85
N ALA A 85 -1.66 11.92 8.56
CA ALA A 85 -2.03 11.61 9.95
C ALA A 85 -2.73 10.25 10.11
N THR A 86 -3.39 9.76 9.06
CA THR A 86 -4.04 8.44 9.05
C THR A 86 -3.56 7.68 7.83
N PRO A 87 -2.88 6.54 8.01
CA PRO A 87 -2.46 5.73 6.88
C PRO A 87 -3.66 5.20 6.08
N THR A 88 -3.49 5.09 4.77
CA THR A 88 -4.48 4.44 3.92
C THR A 88 -4.39 2.93 4.10
N LEU A 89 -5.50 2.30 4.48
CA LEU A 89 -5.58 0.86 4.66
C LEU A 89 -6.24 0.21 3.44
N ASN A 90 -5.53 -0.69 2.81
CA ASN A 90 -6.03 -1.51 1.71
C ASN A 90 -6.18 -2.96 2.16
N VAL A 91 -7.40 -3.51 2.02
CA VAL A 91 -7.69 -4.93 2.25
C VAL A 91 -8.23 -5.50 0.95
N VAL A 92 -7.47 -6.41 0.36
CA VAL A 92 -7.82 -7.07 -0.91
C VAL A 92 -7.98 -8.56 -0.66
N LEU A 93 -9.13 -9.12 -1.05
CA LEU A 93 -9.36 -10.57 -0.98
C LEU A 93 -8.99 -11.25 -2.29
N PRO A 94 -8.64 -12.56 -2.27
CA PRO A 94 -8.47 -13.35 -3.47
C PRO A 94 -9.72 -13.28 -4.37
N ASP A 95 -9.52 -13.40 -5.66
CA ASP A 95 -10.57 -13.36 -6.69
C ASP A 95 -11.45 -12.10 -6.68
N GLN A 96 -11.01 -11.06 -6.00
CA GLN A 96 -11.67 -9.78 -6.07
C GLN A 96 -11.50 -9.22 -7.48
N GLN A 97 -12.59 -9.19 -8.24
CA GLN A 97 -12.58 -8.55 -9.56
C GLN A 97 -12.19 -7.08 -9.41
N ARG A 98 -11.41 -6.57 -10.35
CA ARG A 98 -11.00 -5.17 -10.42
C ARG A 98 -12.23 -4.26 -10.35
N GLN A 99 -12.57 -3.82 -9.16
CA GLN A 99 -13.64 -2.87 -8.91
C GLN A 99 -13.06 -1.68 -8.13
N GLY A 100 -13.03 -0.56 -8.79
CA GLY A 100 -12.56 0.70 -8.21
C GLY A 100 -11.04 0.90 -8.28
N SER A 101 -10.59 2.01 -7.74
CA SER A 101 -9.22 2.51 -7.85
C SER A 101 -8.14 1.65 -7.19
N LEU A 102 -8.48 0.74 -6.28
CA LEU A 102 -7.52 -0.08 -5.54
C LEU A 102 -6.85 -1.17 -6.37
N LEU A 103 -7.49 -1.59 -7.46
CA LEU A 103 -6.99 -2.67 -8.32
C LEU A 103 -6.71 -2.21 -9.75
N THR A 104 -6.77 -0.90 -9.99
CA THR A 104 -6.43 -0.30 -11.28
C THR A 104 -5.13 0.48 -11.14
N PHE A 105 -4.26 0.36 -12.12
CA PHE A 105 -3.05 1.17 -12.14
C PHE A 105 -3.37 2.66 -12.10
N HIS A 106 -2.72 3.37 -11.21
CA HIS A 106 -2.81 4.82 -11.06
C HIS A 106 -1.45 5.39 -10.67
N THR A 107 -1.32 6.69 -10.77
CA THR A 107 -0.18 7.44 -10.23
C THR A 107 -0.68 8.48 -9.25
N GLY A 108 0.16 8.94 -8.35
CA GLY A 108 -0.18 10.02 -7.45
C GLY A 108 -0.56 11.32 -8.18
N HIS A 109 0.01 11.57 -9.33
CA HIS A 109 -0.34 12.74 -10.16
C HIS A 109 -1.80 12.73 -10.63
N LEU A 110 -2.38 11.57 -10.91
CA LEU A 110 -3.79 11.44 -11.29
C LEU A 110 -4.74 11.58 -10.10
N THR A 111 -4.25 11.42 -8.88
CA THR A 111 -5.04 11.53 -7.65
C THR A 111 -4.92 12.88 -6.97
N ALA A 112 -4.34 13.88 -7.66
CA ALA A 112 -4.16 15.25 -7.20
C ALA A 112 -3.29 15.41 -5.94
N TYR A 113 -2.34 14.51 -5.73
CA TYR A 113 -1.32 14.68 -4.71
C TYR A 113 -0.29 15.74 -5.11
N SER A 114 0.30 16.39 -4.12
CA SER A 114 1.30 17.44 -4.35
C SER A 114 2.61 16.86 -4.90
N GLU A 115 3.32 17.67 -5.69
CA GLU A 115 4.71 17.38 -6.04
C GLU A 115 5.56 17.15 -4.78
N GLY A 116 6.46 16.18 -4.84
CA GLY A 116 7.31 15.81 -3.69
C GLY A 116 6.63 14.90 -2.65
N MET A 117 5.42 14.42 -2.90
CA MET A 117 4.84 13.38 -2.06
C MET A 117 5.49 12.03 -2.38
N HIS A 118 5.83 11.30 -1.33
CA HIS A 118 6.36 9.94 -1.40
C HIS A 118 5.45 9.00 -0.63
N THR A 119 5.46 7.74 -1.02
CA THR A 119 4.67 6.70 -0.38
C THR A 119 5.58 5.68 0.29
N ILE A 120 5.24 5.33 1.53
CA ILE A 120 5.80 4.16 2.22
C ILE A 120 4.71 3.11 2.22
N TRP A 121 4.91 2.05 1.43
CA TRP A 121 4.02 0.91 1.44
C TRP A 121 4.54 -0.15 2.40
N THR A 122 3.77 -0.40 3.46
CA THR A 122 4.11 -1.35 4.53
C THR A 122 3.07 -2.46 4.52
N PRO A 123 3.35 -3.61 3.90
CA PRO A 123 2.46 -4.75 3.97
C PRO A 123 2.46 -5.33 5.39
N VAL A 124 1.28 -5.63 5.91
CA VAL A 124 1.12 -6.30 7.21
C VAL A 124 1.04 -7.83 7.10
N SER A 125 1.29 -8.35 5.89
CA SER A 125 1.52 -9.77 5.60
C SER A 125 2.56 -9.86 4.51
N GLU A 126 3.20 -11.00 4.34
CA GLU A 126 4.10 -11.20 3.22
C GLU A 126 3.39 -10.97 1.88
N ALA A 127 4.04 -10.23 0.98
CA ALA A 127 3.50 -9.87 -0.32
C ALA A 127 4.37 -10.48 -1.43
N PHE A 128 3.85 -11.51 -2.09
CA PHE A 128 4.52 -12.23 -3.18
C PHE A 128 3.56 -12.54 -4.32
N GLY A 129 4.05 -12.52 -5.53
CA GLY A 129 3.27 -12.92 -6.70
C GLY A 129 1.93 -12.19 -6.81
N SER A 130 0.83 -12.93 -6.78
CA SER A 130 -0.53 -12.38 -7.00
C SER A 130 -1.07 -11.54 -5.85
N ASN A 131 -0.51 -11.62 -4.64
CA ASN A 131 -0.93 -10.80 -3.50
C ASN A 131 -0.04 -9.57 -3.28
N SER A 132 0.96 -9.37 -4.15
CA SER A 132 1.81 -8.19 -4.10
C SER A 132 1.24 -7.04 -4.93
N MET A 133 1.69 -5.83 -4.62
CA MET A 133 1.42 -4.68 -5.45
C MET A 133 2.18 -4.81 -6.77
N GLN A 134 1.47 -4.55 -7.87
CA GLN A 134 2.10 -4.49 -9.20
C GLN A 134 2.56 -3.05 -9.44
N VAL A 135 3.77 -2.91 -9.94
CA VAL A 135 4.36 -1.59 -10.20
C VAL A 135 5.03 -1.54 -11.56
N VAL A 136 4.98 -0.39 -12.19
CA VAL A 136 5.71 -0.08 -13.42
C VAL A 136 6.99 0.66 -13.04
N SER A 137 8.12 0.34 -13.69
CA SER A 137 9.37 1.06 -13.46
C SER A 137 9.18 2.59 -13.62
N ARG A 138 9.98 3.38 -12.93
CA ARG A 138 9.90 4.84 -13.06
C ARG A 138 10.09 5.29 -14.50
N GLU A 139 11.06 4.72 -15.19
CA GLU A 139 11.34 5.04 -16.59
C GLU A 139 10.14 4.80 -17.50
N ASP A 140 9.51 3.62 -17.38
CA ASP A 140 8.33 3.28 -18.17
C ASP A 140 7.09 4.04 -17.70
N SER A 141 6.96 4.31 -16.40
CA SER A 141 5.89 5.14 -15.86
C SER A 141 5.89 6.55 -16.46
N VAL A 142 7.07 7.18 -16.56
CA VAL A 142 7.20 8.49 -17.20
C VAL A 142 6.83 8.43 -18.69
N LYS A 143 7.28 7.38 -19.42
CA LYS A 143 6.92 7.19 -20.84
C LYS A 143 5.41 7.00 -21.02
N LEU A 144 4.80 6.16 -20.18
CA LEU A 144 3.38 5.86 -20.23
C LEU A 144 2.54 7.10 -19.87
N THR A 145 2.93 7.84 -18.83
CA THR A 145 2.25 9.09 -18.45
C THR A 145 2.30 10.12 -19.60
N ARG A 146 3.46 10.28 -20.24
CA ARG A 146 3.57 11.16 -21.41
C ARG A 146 2.68 10.69 -22.56
N SER A 147 2.66 9.39 -22.85
CA SER A 147 1.81 8.81 -23.89
C SER A 147 0.33 9.04 -23.58
N PHE A 148 -0.09 8.82 -22.35
CA PHE A 148 -1.46 9.06 -21.89
C PHE A 148 -1.86 10.54 -22.06
N MET A 149 -1.00 11.46 -21.61
CA MET A 149 -1.30 12.90 -21.63
C MET A 149 -1.32 13.48 -23.05
N PHE A 150 -0.42 13.03 -23.93
CA PHE A 150 -0.23 13.65 -25.25
C PHE A 150 -0.83 12.84 -26.40
N ASN A 151 -0.87 11.52 -26.30
CA ASN A 151 -1.38 10.65 -27.37
C ASN A 151 -2.86 10.30 -27.20
N LYS A 152 -3.52 10.84 -26.18
CA LYS A 152 -4.96 10.64 -25.91
C LYS A 152 -5.35 9.17 -25.76
N LEU A 153 -4.48 8.38 -25.13
CA LEU A 153 -4.83 7.01 -24.75
C LEU A 153 -6.02 7.03 -23.79
N SER A 154 -6.94 6.11 -23.97
CA SER A 154 -7.98 5.86 -22.99
C SER A 154 -7.41 5.24 -21.72
N MET A 155 -8.12 5.36 -20.60
CA MET A 155 -7.72 4.70 -19.34
C MET A 155 -7.63 3.17 -19.51
N ALA A 156 -8.48 2.56 -20.30
CA ALA A 156 -8.42 1.12 -20.57
C ALA A 156 -7.13 0.71 -21.26
N GLU A 157 -6.73 1.42 -22.32
CA GLU A 157 -5.46 1.18 -23.03
C GLU A 157 -4.27 1.39 -22.08
N MET A 158 -4.36 2.37 -21.20
CA MET A 158 -3.33 2.62 -20.18
C MET A 158 -3.22 1.47 -19.19
N GLN A 159 -4.34 0.92 -18.70
CA GLN A 159 -4.35 -0.26 -17.83
C GLN A 159 -3.72 -1.47 -18.52
N ASP A 160 -4.02 -1.69 -19.80
CA ASP A 160 -3.47 -2.80 -20.58
C ASP A 160 -1.95 -2.63 -20.74
N LEU A 161 -1.46 -1.44 -21.06
CA LEU A 161 -0.04 -1.16 -21.19
C LEU A 161 0.71 -1.31 -19.85
N CYS A 162 0.15 -0.78 -18.77
CA CYS A 162 0.73 -0.97 -17.43
C CYS A 162 0.81 -2.46 -17.08
N SER A 163 -0.22 -3.24 -17.37
CA SER A 163 -0.25 -4.69 -17.10
C SER A 163 0.83 -5.47 -17.85
N GLN A 164 1.25 -5.00 -19.03
CA GLN A 164 2.28 -5.66 -19.84
C GLN A 164 3.70 -5.43 -19.34
N VAL A 165 3.94 -4.32 -18.64
CA VAL A 165 5.29 -3.90 -18.22
C VAL A 165 5.46 -3.86 -16.70
N SER A 166 4.40 -4.13 -15.94
CA SER A 166 4.45 -4.17 -14.49
C SER A 166 5.13 -5.43 -13.97
N TYR A 167 5.67 -5.33 -12.77
CA TYR A 167 6.23 -6.45 -12.02
C TYR A 167 5.74 -6.41 -10.57
N PRO A 168 5.68 -7.57 -9.88
CA PRO A 168 5.29 -7.62 -8.48
C PRO A 168 6.41 -7.05 -7.59
N VAL A 169 6.02 -6.25 -6.59
CA VAL A 169 6.92 -5.83 -5.51
C VAL A 169 6.87 -6.87 -4.41
N GLU A 170 7.90 -7.69 -4.32
CA GLU A 170 7.98 -8.76 -3.32
C GLU A 170 8.58 -8.23 -2.02
N ILE A 171 7.79 -8.22 -0.96
CA ILE A 171 8.13 -7.66 0.35
C ILE A 171 7.84 -8.68 1.44
N LYS A 172 8.82 -8.89 2.31
CA LYS A 172 8.67 -9.70 3.53
C LYS A 172 8.08 -8.89 4.67
N MET A 173 7.54 -9.58 5.67
CA MET A 173 7.24 -8.93 6.94
C MET A 173 8.51 -8.30 7.53
N GLY A 174 8.37 -7.09 8.10
CA GLY A 174 9.52 -6.31 8.55
C GLY A 174 10.18 -5.47 7.47
N GLN A 175 9.58 -5.41 6.28
CA GLN A 175 10.06 -4.58 5.18
C GLN A 175 8.99 -3.58 4.73
N ALA A 176 9.43 -2.43 4.26
CA ALA A 176 8.59 -1.43 3.60
C ALA A 176 9.20 -1.07 2.23
N TRP A 177 8.37 -0.70 1.29
CA TRP A 177 8.81 -0.20 -0.01
C TRP A 177 8.50 1.28 -0.15
N LEU A 178 9.52 2.02 -0.55
CA LEU A 178 9.46 3.47 -0.72
C LEU A 178 9.41 3.80 -2.21
N PHE A 179 8.46 4.65 -2.60
CA PHE A 179 8.33 5.09 -3.99
C PHE A 179 7.74 6.49 -4.09
N ASP A 180 8.00 7.14 -5.20
CA ASP A 180 7.47 8.46 -5.51
C ASP A 180 6.15 8.40 -6.28
N GLN A 181 5.59 9.57 -6.57
CA GLN A 181 4.32 9.73 -7.26
C GLN A 181 4.36 9.40 -8.76
N ASP A 182 5.54 9.22 -9.32
CA ASP A 182 5.73 8.98 -10.76
C ASP A 182 5.40 7.53 -11.15
N HIS A 183 5.46 6.60 -10.20
CA HIS A 183 5.20 5.18 -10.47
C HIS A 183 3.71 4.90 -10.71
N TRP A 184 3.42 4.19 -11.78
CA TRP A 184 2.13 3.50 -11.95
C TRP A 184 2.11 2.22 -11.10
N HIS A 185 1.13 2.09 -10.22
CA HIS A 185 1.00 0.99 -9.25
C HIS A 185 -0.47 0.62 -8.99
#